data_305863f3a924a43238afa6841320b41a
#
_entry.id   305863f3a924a43238afa6841320b41a
#
_cell.length_a   1.000
_cell.length_b   1.000
_cell.length_c   1.000
_cell.angle_alpha   90.00
_cell.angle_beta   90.00
_cell.angle_gamma   90.00
#
_symmetry.space_group_name_H-M   'P 1'
#
loop_
_entity.id
_entity.type
_entity.pdbx_description
1 polymer ?
#
loop_
_entity_poly.entity_id
_entity_poly.type
_entity_poly.pdbx_seq_one_letter_code
_entity_poly.pdbx_strand_id
1 'polypeptide(L)'
;MSPTTITLIFLAFAVVMFVTEKIPLAVTSMIVCIGLVITGVLNVNDAFSGFINSNVILFVAMFIVGGALFETGMANEIGSLVTKFAKSERGLIVAIMVIVGVMSGFLSNTGTAAVLIPVVIGIAAKSGYKRSRLLMPLVFAAAMGGNLSLIGAPGNMIAQSALAPLGLSFGFFEYAVVGLPILIAGILFYATIGFRILPNHDTEEDDSIFDETQDFGSVPKWKKVLSLVILIATLMGMIFEEQIGVKLCITGCVGALLLILTGVISEKDALKSIDLKTIFLFGGTLSLAKALEVTGAGELIADKVIGALGDHPSPVFFTLVVFLLCCVMTNFMSNTATTALMAPICLSIAQGMGADPRAVLMACVIGGSCAYVTPIGMPANTMVVGAGNYKFIDYAKSGLPLIVIATVISMIILPIAFPFYP
;
A
#
# COMPACT_ATOMS: atom_id res chain seq x y z
N MET A 1 4.19 -6.71 -36.77
CA MET A 1 4.93 -5.98 -35.70
C MET A 1 5.70 -7.00 -34.91
N SER A 2 6.92 -6.66 -34.39
CA SER A 2 7.63 -7.59 -33.52
C SER A 2 6.92 -7.74 -32.17
N PRO A 3 7.03 -8.89 -31.49
CA PRO A 3 6.46 -9.07 -30.14
C PRO A 3 6.92 -7.98 -29.16
N THR A 4 8.20 -7.58 -29.23
CA THR A 4 8.78 -6.49 -28.42
C THR A 4 8.05 -5.17 -28.67
N THR A 5 7.79 -4.80 -29.94
CA THR A 5 7.07 -3.56 -30.29
C THR A 5 5.63 -3.59 -29.75
N ILE A 6 4.93 -4.73 -29.87
CA ILE A 6 3.57 -4.89 -29.35
C ILE A 6 3.57 -4.71 -27.83
N THR A 7 4.51 -5.33 -27.12
CA THR A 7 4.64 -5.21 -25.68
C THR A 7 4.88 -3.75 -25.24
N LEU A 8 5.75 -3.02 -25.96
CA LEU A 8 6.00 -1.60 -25.67
C LEU A 8 4.77 -0.72 -25.93
N ILE A 9 3.94 -1.05 -26.95
CA ILE A 9 2.68 -0.35 -27.17
C ILE A 9 1.69 -0.59 -26.01
N PHE A 10 1.56 -1.85 -25.53
CA PHE A 10 0.71 -2.15 -24.38
C PHE A 10 1.25 -1.52 -23.10
N LEU A 11 2.56 -1.45 -22.92
CA LEU A 11 3.17 -0.72 -21.81
C LEU A 11 2.81 0.77 -21.88
N ALA A 12 3.00 1.42 -23.05
CA ALA A 12 2.66 2.83 -23.23
C ALA A 12 1.15 3.08 -23.01
N PHE A 13 0.28 2.19 -23.50
CA PHE A 13 -1.14 2.25 -23.24
C PHE A 13 -1.45 2.15 -21.74
N ALA A 14 -0.85 1.18 -21.04
CA ALA A 14 -1.03 1.01 -19.58
C ALA A 14 -0.60 2.27 -18.83
N VAL A 15 0.58 2.83 -19.15
CA VAL A 15 1.08 4.09 -18.55
C VAL A 15 0.07 5.21 -18.73
N VAL A 16 -0.37 5.46 -19.97
CA VAL A 16 -1.29 6.55 -20.27
C VAL A 16 -2.64 6.37 -19.55
N MET A 17 -3.18 5.15 -19.54
CA MET A 17 -4.46 4.87 -18.89
C MET A 17 -4.36 4.91 -17.37
N PHE A 18 -3.26 4.44 -16.77
CA PHE A 18 -3.05 4.50 -15.34
C PHE A 18 -2.84 5.94 -14.85
N VAL A 19 -2.15 6.78 -15.62
CA VAL A 19 -1.94 8.19 -15.28
C VAL A 19 -3.21 9.02 -15.47
N THR A 20 -3.97 8.76 -16.54
CA THR A 20 -5.16 9.55 -16.85
C THR A 20 -6.43 9.06 -16.17
N GLU A 21 -6.45 7.82 -15.69
CA GLU A 21 -7.58 7.11 -15.06
C GLU A 21 -8.89 7.18 -15.88
N LYS A 22 -8.79 7.43 -17.20
CA LYS A 22 -9.97 7.47 -18.11
C LYS A 22 -10.70 6.13 -18.19
N ILE A 23 -9.98 5.04 -18.01
CA ILE A 23 -10.49 3.68 -17.87
C ILE A 23 -10.12 3.19 -16.48
N PRO A 24 -11.01 2.50 -15.74
CA PRO A 24 -10.69 1.93 -14.44
C PRO A 24 -9.44 1.06 -14.50
N LEU A 25 -8.57 1.17 -13.49
CA LEU A 25 -7.24 0.52 -13.46
C LEU A 25 -7.33 -0.99 -13.68
N ALA A 26 -8.29 -1.66 -13.03
CA ALA A 26 -8.54 -3.10 -13.20
C ALA A 26 -8.94 -3.45 -14.64
N VAL A 27 -9.77 -2.62 -15.28
CA VAL A 27 -10.17 -2.83 -16.67
C VAL A 27 -8.99 -2.62 -17.61
N THR A 28 -8.19 -1.58 -17.39
CA THR A 28 -6.97 -1.32 -18.17
C THR A 28 -6.00 -2.50 -18.11
N SER A 29 -5.74 -3.04 -16.92
CA SER A 29 -4.84 -4.18 -16.77
C SER A 29 -5.38 -5.45 -17.46
N MET A 30 -6.70 -5.65 -17.45
CA MET A 30 -7.34 -6.76 -18.17
C MET A 30 -7.31 -6.57 -19.69
N ILE A 31 -7.46 -5.35 -20.18
CA ILE A 31 -7.29 -5.05 -21.63
C ILE A 31 -5.87 -5.41 -22.07
N VAL A 32 -4.85 -5.06 -21.26
CA VAL A 32 -3.46 -5.41 -21.55
C VAL A 32 -3.26 -6.93 -21.52
N CYS A 33 -3.73 -7.62 -20.48
CA CYS A 33 -3.62 -9.06 -20.34
C CYS A 33 -4.24 -9.80 -21.55
N ILE A 34 -5.50 -9.47 -21.88
CA ILE A 34 -6.23 -10.09 -23.01
C ILE A 34 -5.59 -9.67 -24.35
N GLY A 35 -5.20 -8.43 -24.51
CA GLY A 35 -4.54 -7.93 -25.72
C GLY A 35 -3.24 -8.64 -26.04
N LEU A 36 -2.42 -8.94 -25.02
CA LEU A 36 -1.19 -9.73 -25.18
C LEU A 36 -1.46 -11.17 -25.63
N VAL A 37 -2.58 -11.75 -25.24
CA VAL A 37 -3.01 -13.08 -25.74
C VAL A 37 -3.50 -12.98 -27.18
N ILE A 38 -4.40 -12.03 -27.50
CA ILE A 38 -4.96 -11.87 -28.86
C ILE A 38 -3.86 -11.59 -29.88
N THR A 39 -2.86 -10.82 -29.49
CA THR A 39 -1.72 -10.51 -30.39
C THR A 39 -0.66 -11.60 -30.47
N GLY A 40 -0.83 -12.70 -29.74
CA GLY A 40 0.07 -13.86 -29.74
C GLY A 40 1.41 -13.61 -29.04
N VAL A 41 1.53 -12.54 -28.25
CA VAL A 41 2.73 -12.26 -27.44
C VAL A 41 2.85 -13.24 -26.28
N LEU A 42 1.72 -13.54 -25.64
CA LEU A 42 1.64 -14.53 -24.56
C LEU A 42 0.60 -15.62 -24.90
N ASN A 43 0.84 -16.82 -24.41
CA ASN A 43 -0.23 -17.84 -24.37
C ASN A 43 -1.17 -17.57 -23.18
N VAL A 44 -2.32 -18.23 -23.16
CA VAL A 44 -3.35 -18.05 -22.12
C VAL A 44 -2.81 -18.36 -20.72
N ASN A 45 -2.03 -19.44 -20.57
CA ASN A 45 -1.51 -19.85 -19.27
C ASN A 45 -0.54 -18.81 -18.70
N ASP A 46 0.37 -18.29 -19.51
CA ASP A 46 1.32 -17.26 -19.09
C ASP A 46 0.62 -15.93 -18.77
N ALA A 47 -0.34 -15.54 -19.59
CA ALA A 47 -1.08 -14.28 -19.39
C ALA A 47 -1.90 -14.30 -18.08
N PHE A 48 -2.52 -15.42 -17.73
CA PHE A 48 -3.36 -15.54 -16.52
C PHE A 48 -2.62 -16.14 -15.33
N SER A 49 -1.34 -16.51 -15.46
CA SER A 49 -0.53 -17.03 -14.35
C SER A 49 -0.49 -16.12 -13.12
N GLY A 50 -0.59 -14.80 -13.34
CA GLY A 50 -0.66 -13.80 -12.29
C GLY A 50 -1.81 -14.02 -11.30
N PHE A 51 -2.96 -14.56 -11.74
CA PHE A 51 -4.12 -14.78 -10.89
C PHE A 51 -4.00 -15.98 -9.94
N ILE A 52 -3.12 -16.93 -10.28
CA ILE A 52 -2.81 -18.09 -9.42
C ILE A 52 -1.48 -17.93 -8.68
N ASN A 53 -0.91 -16.74 -8.69
CA ASN A 53 0.29 -16.42 -7.93
C ASN A 53 0.01 -16.52 -6.43
N SER A 54 0.93 -17.13 -5.67
CA SER A 54 0.79 -17.32 -4.22
C SER A 54 0.59 -16.00 -3.44
N ASN A 55 1.17 -14.89 -3.94
CA ASN A 55 0.99 -13.57 -3.31
C ASN A 55 -0.42 -13.01 -3.56
N VAL A 56 -1.04 -13.29 -4.72
CA VAL A 56 -2.44 -12.91 -4.97
C VAL A 56 -3.38 -13.70 -4.05
N ILE A 57 -3.13 -15.01 -3.88
CA ILE A 57 -3.91 -15.85 -2.96
C ILE A 57 -3.75 -15.35 -1.51
N LEU A 58 -2.52 -15.04 -1.09
CA LEU A 58 -2.26 -14.43 0.22
C LEU A 58 -3.04 -13.13 0.39
N PHE A 59 -3.07 -12.29 -0.64
CA PHE A 59 -3.74 -11.00 -0.60
C PHE A 59 -5.25 -11.15 -0.43
N VAL A 60 -5.87 -12.07 -1.18
CA VAL A 60 -7.30 -12.43 -1.01
C VAL A 60 -7.57 -12.88 0.42
N ALA A 61 -6.75 -13.77 0.96
CA ALA A 61 -6.90 -14.25 2.34
C ALA A 61 -6.78 -13.12 3.37
N MET A 62 -5.83 -12.21 3.19
CA MET A 62 -5.61 -11.09 4.11
C MET A 62 -6.70 -10.02 4.03
N PHE A 63 -7.35 -9.84 2.88
CA PHE A 63 -8.57 -9.03 2.80
C PHE A 63 -9.69 -9.58 3.68
N ILE A 64 -9.86 -10.90 3.72
CA ILE A 64 -10.87 -11.55 4.56
C ILE A 64 -10.49 -11.41 6.04
N VAL A 65 -9.23 -11.70 6.38
CA VAL A 65 -8.74 -11.61 7.78
C VAL A 65 -8.82 -10.17 8.31
N GLY A 66 -8.38 -9.20 7.51
CA GLY A 66 -8.49 -7.78 7.86
C GLY A 66 -9.95 -7.30 7.89
N GLY A 67 -10.76 -7.72 6.91
CA GLY A 67 -12.18 -7.42 6.82
C GLY A 67 -12.96 -7.86 8.05
N ALA A 68 -12.62 -9.00 8.65
CA ALA A 68 -13.27 -9.50 9.85
C ALA A 68 -13.13 -8.56 11.06
N LEU A 69 -12.01 -7.82 11.19
CA LEU A 69 -11.86 -6.83 12.25
C LEU A 69 -12.78 -5.62 12.02
N PHE A 70 -13.01 -5.27 10.77
CA PHE A 70 -13.92 -4.18 10.41
C PHE A 70 -15.37 -4.60 10.61
N GLU A 71 -15.78 -5.75 10.11
CA GLU A 71 -17.14 -6.29 10.21
C GLU A 71 -17.56 -6.58 11.66
N THR A 72 -16.63 -6.98 12.51
CA THR A 72 -16.91 -7.20 13.95
C THR A 72 -16.89 -5.92 14.78
N GLY A 73 -16.37 -4.81 14.26
CA GLY A 73 -16.16 -3.56 14.99
C GLY A 73 -14.97 -3.59 15.96
N MET A 74 -14.13 -4.63 15.91
CA MET A 74 -12.91 -4.71 16.73
C MET A 74 -11.91 -3.61 16.39
N ALA A 75 -11.81 -3.22 15.11
CA ALA A 75 -10.99 -2.11 14.69
C ALA A 75 -11.42 -0.77 15.33
N ASN A 76 -12.72 -0.54 15.51
CA ASN A 76 -13.26 0.63 16.22
C ASN A 76 -12.90 0.60 17.72
N GLU A 77 -12.94 -0.57 18.35
CA GLU A 77 -12.53 -0.71 19.76
C GLU A 77 -11.03 -0.39 19.94
N ILE A 78 -10.18 -0.87 19.05
CA ILE A 78 -8.74 -0.53 19.03
C ILE A 78 -8.57 0.99 18.82
N GLY A 79 -9.26 1.58 17.85
CA GLY A 79 -9.23 3.02 17.59
C GLY A 79 -9.65 3.87 18.80
N SER A 80 -10.64 3.41 19.57
CA SER A 80 -11.10 4.11 20.77
C SER A 80 -10.04 4.23 21.87
N LEU A 81 -8.98 3.41 21.84
CA LEU A 81 -7.87 3.51 22.79
C LEU A 81 -7.12 4.85 22.70
N VAL A 82 -7.21 5.54 21.54
CA VAL A 82 -6.60 6.87 21.33
C VAL A 82 -6.94 7.82 22.48
N THR A 83 -8.20 7.86 22.89
CA THR A 83 -8.68 8.78 23.94
C THR A 83 -8.10 8.51 25.32
N LYS A 84 -7.63 7.29 25.59
CA LYS A 84 -7.06 6.92 26.89
C LYS A 84 -5.65 7.45 27.09
N PHE A 85 -4.92 7.69 26.00
CA PHE A 85 -3.49 8.02 26.05
C PHE A 85 -3.19 9.51 25.84
N ALA A 86 -4.19 10.36 25.51
CA ALA A 86 -3.94 11.72 25.11
C ALA A 86 -4.78 12.75 25.87
N LYS A 87 -4.10 13.69 26.54
CA LYS A 87 -4.70 14.82 27.26
C LYS A 87 -4.49 16.17 26.56
N SER A 88 -3.83 16.20 25.41
CA SER A 88 -3.53 17.40 24.63
C SER A 88 -3.70 17.12 23.16
N GLU A 89 -3.90 18.17 22.35
CA GLU A 89 -4.01 18.04 20.89
C GLU A 89 -2.81 17.29 20.27
N ARG A 90 -1.59 17.65 20.67
CA ARG A 90 -0.39 16.96 20.19
C ARG A 90 -0.34 15.49 20.62
N GLY A 91 -0.73 15.22 21.85
CA GLY A 91 -0.85 13.84 22.35
C GLY A 91 -1.86 13.03 21.53
N LEU A 92 -3.01 13.64 21.15
CA LEU A 92 -4.00 13.00 20.28
C LEU A 92 -3.43 12.72 18.90
N ILE A 93 -2.75 13.69 18.28
CA ILE A 93 -2.09 13.50 16.97
C ILE A 93 -1.11 12.31 17.03
N VAL A 94 -0.24 12.28 18.02
CA VAL A 94 0.73 11.19 18.20
C VAL A 94 0.02 9.85 18.42
N ALA A 95 -0.99 9.79 19.30
CA ALA A 95 -1.73 8.56 19.59
C ALA A 95 -2.48 8.05 18.35
N ILE A 96 -3.13 8.94 17.59
CA ILE A 96 -3.76 8.62 16.31
C ILE A 96 -2.73 8.04 15.35
N MET A 97 -1.61 8.72 15.15
CA MET A 97 -0.58 8.27 14.19
C MET A 97 0.03 6.93 14.57
N VAL A 98 0.28 6.68 15.86
CA VAL A 98 0.80 5.40 16.34
C VAL A 98 -0.21 4.28 16.08
N ILE A 99 -1.47 4.46 16.52
CA ILE A 99 -2.49 3.41 16.40
C ILE A 99 -2.80 3.14 14.92
N VAL A 100 -3.02 4.19 14.13
CA VAL A 100 -3.31 4.06 12.69
C VAL A 100 -2.13 3.45 11.95
N GLY A 101 -0.91 3.92 12.21
CA GLY A 101 0.31 3.40 11.58
C GLY A 101 0.52 1.91 11.85
N VAL A 102 0.37 1.49 13.11
CA VAL A 102 0.49 0.06 13.48
C VAL A 102 -0.64 -0.75 12.83
N MET A 103 -1.90 -0.31 12.92
CA MET A 103 -3.02 -1.03 12.31
C MET A 103 -2.84 -1.15 10.79
N SER A 104 -2.45 -0.08 10.12
CA SER A 104 -2.25 -0.07 8.67
C SER A 104 -1.10 -0.97 8.20
N GLY A 105 -0.16 -1.28 9.08
CA GLY A 105 0.90 -2.25 8.80
C GLY A 105 0.41 -3.69 8.60
N PHE A 106 -0.79 -4.00 9.07
CA PHE A 106 -1.39 -5.35 9.01
C PHE A 106 -2.76 -5.37 8.33
N LEU A 107 -3.36 -4.19 8.15
CA LEU A 107 -4.64 -4.01 7.49
C LEU A 107 -4.44 -3.05 6.30
N SER A 108 -5.39 -3.00 5.37
CA SER A 108 -5.27 -2.07 4.25
C SER A 108 -5.31 -0.60 4.73
N ASN A 109 -4.50 0.26 4.11
CA ASN A 109 -4.44 1.70 4.43
C ASN A 109 -5.83 2.34 4.35
N THR A 110 -6.56 2.04 3.28
CA THR A 110 -7.91 2.58 3.04
C THR A 110 -8.91 2.06 4.05
N GLY A 111 -8.89 0.76 4.35
CA GLY A 111 -9.78 0.15 5.34
C GLY A 111 -9.53 0.71 6.75
N THR A 112 -8.27 0.82 7.15
CA THR A 112 -7.89 1.42 8.44
C THR A 112 -8.37 2.86 8.55
N ALA A 113 -8.17 3.67 7.50
CA ALA A 113 -8.66 5.05 7.47
C ALA A 113 -10.19 5.12 7.53
N ALA A 114 -10.89 4.33 6.71
CA ALA A 114 -12.37 4.33 6.66
C ALA A 114 -13.01 4.08 8.03
N VAL A 115 -12.44 3.14 8.80
CA VAL A 115 -12.95 2.80 10.14
C VAL A 115 -12.58 3.84 11.18
N LEU A 116 -11.38 4.42 11.10
CA LEU A 116 -10.88 5.31 12.14
C LEU A 116 -11.28 6.79 11.92
N ILE A 117 -11.64 7.20 10.70
CA ILE A 117 -12.14 8.54 10.42
C ILE A 117 -13.35 8.90 11.32
N PRO A 118 -14.45 8.12 11.38
CA PRO A 118 -15.58 8.41 12.27
C PRO A 118 -15.17 8.46 13.75
N VAL A 119 -14.29 7.56 14.18
CA VAL A 119 -13.77 7.55 15.56
C VAL A 119 -13.04 8.84 15.88
N VAL A 120 -12.18 9.32 14.98
CA VAL A 120 -11.40 10.56 15.16
C VAL A 120 -12.32 11.79 15.09
N ILE A 121 -13.35 11.78 14.25
CA ILE A 121 -14.38 12.83 14.23
C ILE A 121 -15.09 12.91 15.58
N GLY A 122 -15.52 11.77 16.12
CA GLY A 122 -16.12 11.71 17.46
C GLY A 122 -15.17 12.16 18.59
N ILE A 123 -13.87 11.90 18.46
CA ILE A 123 -12.84 12.40 19.37
C ILE A 123 -12.72 13.92 19.26
N ALA A 124 -12.68 14.46 18.04
CA ALA A 124 -12.61 15.89 17.78
C ALA A 124 -13.80 16.62 18.42
N ALA A 125 -15.03 16.13 18.21
CA ALA A 125 -16.24 16.70 18.80
C ALA A 125 -16.20 16.71 20.33
N LYS A 126 -15.72 15.64 20.99
CA LYS A 126 -15.63 15.54 22.45
C LYS A 126 -14.50 16.35 23.05
N SER A 127 -13.39 16.51 22.34
CA SER A 127 -12.20 17.20 22.82
C SER A 127 -12.19 18.71 22.52
N GLY A 128 -13.07 19.17 21.62
CA GLY A 128 -13.09 20.55 21.13
C GLY A 128 -11.98 20.90 20.17
N TYR A 129 -11.19 19.90 19.70
CA TYR A 129 -10.16 20.12 18.67
C TYR A 129 -10.76 20.01 17.27
N LYS A 130 -10.18 20.74 16.32
CA LYS A 130 -10.68 20.77 14.95
C LYS A 130 -10.40 19.44 14.22
N ARG A 131 -11.40 18.93 13.49
CA ARG A 131 -11.28 17.71 12.67
C ARG A 131 -10.12 17.81 11.69
N SER A 132 -9.94 18.98 11.07
CA SER A 132 -8.85 19.25 10.11
C SER A 132 -7.44 19.03 10.67
N ARG A 133 -7.26 19.15 11.98
CA ARG A 133 -5.97 18.94 12.63
C ARG A 133 -5.68 17.49 12.98
N LEU A 134 -6.70 16.65 13.07
CA LEU A 134 -6.58 15.24 13.47
C LEU A 134 -6.65 14.28 12.28
N LEU A 135 -7.46 14.59 11.26
CA LEU A 135 -7.70 13.69 10.12
C LEU A 135 -6.52 13.65 9.14
N MET A 136 -5.79 14.75 8.93
CA MET A 136 -4.62 14.77 8.06
C MET A 136 -3.50 13.85 8.57
N PRO A 137 -3.08 13.92 9.84
CA PRO A 137 -2.11 12.97 10.42
C PRO A 137 -2.58 11.53 10.36
N LEU A 138 -3.89 11.27 10.50
CA LEU A 138 -4.46 9.93 10.39
C LEU A 138 -4.15 9.30 9.03
N VAL A 139 -4.49 9.99 7.93
CA VAL A 139 -4.30 9.42 6.58
C VAL A 139 -2.82 9.29 6.22
N PHE A 140 -1.97 10.22 6.68
CA PHE A 140 -0.53 10.09 6.47
C PHE A 140 0.07 8.94 7.25
N ALA A 141 -0.38 8.71 8.49
CA ALA A 141 0.04 7.54 9.27
C ALA A 141 -0.43 6.22 8.64
N ALA A 142 -1.64 6.19 8.05
CA ALA A 142 -2.12 5.03 7.32
C ALA A 142 -1.21 4.71 6.12
N ALA A 143 -0.81 5.71 5.36
CA ALA A 143 0.10 5.51 4.22
C ALA A 143 1.49 5.04 4.65
N MET A 144 2.09 5.66 5.68
CA MET A 144 3.39 5.25 6.23
C MET A 144 3.34 3.85 6.84
N GLY A 145 2.25 3.53 7.54
CA GLY A 145 2.03 2.24 8.19
C GLY A 145 1.98 1.08 7.23
N GLY A 146 1.47 1.28 6.01
CA GLY A 146 1.45 0.27 4.96
C GLY A 146 2.83 -0.32 4.61
N ASN A 147 3.90 0.37 4.96
CA ASN A 147 5.27 -0.06 4.74
C ASN A 147 5.90 -0.78 5.97
N LEU A 148 5.11 -1.24 6.93
CA LEU A 148 5.63 -1.97 8.10
C LEU A 148 5.70 -3.48 7.88
N SER A 149 4.96 -4.03 6.94
CA SER A 149 4.98 -5.45 6.65
C SER A 149 4.72 -5.75 5.18
N LEU A 150 4.97 -6.98 4.79
CA LEU A 150 4.68 -7.48 3.44
C LEU A 150 3.20 -7.27 3.05
N ILE A 151 2.28 -7.44 3.98
CA ILE A 151 0.81 -7.39 3.74
C ILE A 151 0.18 -6.01 3.98
N GLY A 152 0.95 -5.02 4.46
CA GLY A 152 0.42 -3.71 4.83
C GLY A 152 -0.11 -2.90 3.64
N ALA A 153 0.46 -3.10 2.45
CA ALA A 153 0.00 -2.45 1.22
C ALA A 153 0.08 -3.38 0.01
N PRO A 154 -0.84 -3.23 -0.97
CA PRO A 154 -0.82 -4.03 -2.20
C PRO A 154 0.50 -3.96 -2.97
N GLY A 155 1.13 -2.78 -2.99
CA GLY A 155 2.40 -2.55 -3.67
C GLY A 155 3.52 -3.45 -3.17
N ASN A 156 3.56 -3.74 -1.86
CA ASN A 156 4.56 -4.62 -1.25
C ASN A 156 4.50 -6.04 -1.88
N MET A 157 3.30 -6.55 -2.06
CA MET A 157 3.08 -7.88 -2.62
C MET A 157 3.29 -7.92 -4.14
N ILE A 158 3.06 -6.81 -4.84
CA ILE A 158 3.41 -6.68 -6.26
C ILE A 158 4.92 -6.79 -6.44
N ALA A 159 5.70 -6.07 -5.63
CA ALA A 159 7.16 -6.15 -5.65
C ALA A 159 7.67 -7.56 -5.27
N GLN A 160 7.05 -8.19 -4.27
CA GLN A 160 7.32 -9.58 -3.91
C GLN A 160 7.08 -10.53 -5.08
N SER A 161 5.98 -10.34 -5.82
CA SER A 161 5.67 -11.19 -6.99
C SER A 161 6.64 -10.97 -8.15
N ALA A 162 7.16 -9.75 -8.32
CA ALA A 162 8.18 -9.47 -9.32
C ALA A 162 9.50 -10.19 -9.02
N LEU A 163 9.85 -10.41 -7.75
CA LEU A 163 11.05 -11.13 -7.33
C LEU A 163 10.92 -12.66 -7.45
N ALA A 164 9.70 -13.19 -7.36
CA ALA A 164 9.47 -14.64 -7.29
C ALA A 164 10.10 -15.46 -8.44
N PRO A 165 10.07 -15.02 -9.73
CA PRO A 165 10.73 -15.73 -10.83
C PRO A 165 12.24 -15.85 -10.67
N LEU A 166 12.88 -14.95 -9.92
CA LEU A 166 14.32 -14.95 -9.65
C LEU A 166 14.70 -15.79 -8.42
N GLY A 167 13.74 -16.42 -7.76
CA GLY A 167 13.94 -17.12 -6.49
C GLY A 167 14.28 -16.18 -5.32
N LEU A 168 14.07 -14.87 -5.47
CA LEU A 168 14.27 -13.86 -4.45
C LEU A 168 12.95 -13.50 -3.78
N SER A 169 13.05 -13.01 -2.54
CA SER A 169 11.88 -12.57 -1.78
C SER A 169 12.27 -11.52 -0.74
N PHE A 170 11.27 -10.78 -0.27
CA PHE A 170 11.37 -10.00 0.96
C PHE A 170 10.83 -10.82 2.13
N GLY A 171 11.47 -10.71 3.28
CA GLY A 171 10.93 -11.20 4.55
C GLY A 171 9.70 -10.39 4.99
N PHE A 172 8.90 -10.97 5.88
CA PHE A 172 7.62 -10.39 6.29
C PHE A 172 7.75 -8.94 6.83
N PHE A 173 8.81 -8.64 7.59
CA PHE A 173 9.09 -7.31 8.16
C PHE A 173 10.22 -6.55 7.47
N GLU A 174 10.74 -7.00 6.35
CA GLU A 174 11.84 -6.28 5.68
C GLU A 174 11.44 -4.88 5.22
N TYR A 175 10.17 -4.68 4.90
CA TYR A 175 9.64 -3.34 4.61
C TYR A 175 9.74 -2.40 5.81
N ALA A 176 9.63 -2.91 7.04
CA ALA A 176 9.77 -2.12 8.26
C ALA A 176 11.18 -1.56 8.46
N VAL A 177 12.20 -2.17 7.86
CA VAL A 177 13.58 -1.66 7.95
C VAL A 177 13.65 -0.19 7.47
N VAL A 178 12.89 0.14 6.44
CA VAL A 178 12.76 1.52 5.92
C VAL A 178 11.48 2.18 6.45
N GLY A 179 10.35 1.47 6.44
CA GLY A 179 9.04 2.00 6.77
C GLY A 179 8.89 2.44 8.23
N LEU A 180 9.45 1.69 9.18
CA LEU A 180 9.35 2.05 10.60
C LEU A 180 10.11 3.33 10.95
N PRO A 181 11.36 3.54 10.51
CA PRO A 181 12.04 4.83 10.67
C PRO A 181 11.28 6.00 10.05
N ILE A 182 10.66 5.81 8.88
CA ILE A 182 9.83 6.86 8.24
C ILE A 182 8.61 7.16 9.10
N LEU A 183 7.89 6.15 9.59
CA LEU A 183 6.73 6.33 10.46
C LEU A 183 7.11 7.06 11.75
N ILE A 184 8.18 6.63 12.42
CA ILE A 184 8.67 7.26 13.66
C ILE A 184 9.04 8.73 13.38
N ALA A 185 9.80 9.00 12.32
CA ALA A 185 10.20 10.36 11.97
C ALA A 185 8.99 11.23 11.61
N GLY A 186 7.99 10.71 10.91
CA GLY A 186 6.73 11.38 10.63
C GLY A 186 5.94 11.73 11.90
N ILE A 187 5.86 10.79 12.84
CA ILE A 187 5.24 11.01 14.16
C ILE A 187 5.99 12.10 14.92
N LEU A 188 7.31 12.01 15.00
CA LEU A 188 8.14 13.01 15.69
C LEU A 188 8.03 14.38 15.03
N PHE A 189 7.98 14.42 13.70
CA PHE A 189 7.76 15.68 12.96
C PHE A 189 6.44 16.34 13.37
N TYR A 190 5.32 15.61 13.38
CA TYR A 190 4.02 16.16 13.78
C TYR A 190 3.91 16.42 15.28
N ALA A 191 4.62 15.69 16.12
CA ALA A 191 4.71 15.96 17.56
C ALA A 191 5.45 17.25 17.88
N THR A 192 6.38 17.71 17.02
CA THR A 192 7.27 18.85 17.29
C THR A 192 6.96 20.07 16.44
N ILE A 193 7.21 19.99 15.14
CA ILE A 193 7.15 21.14 14.20
C ILE A 193 5.90 21.07 13.36
N GLY A 194 5.58 19.88 12.82
CA GLY A 194 4.55 19.67 11.80
C GLY A 194 3.14 20.03 12.27
N PHE A 195 2.86 19.94 13.59
CA PHE A 195 1.54 20.31 14.11
C PHE A 195 1.18 21.79 13.83
N ARG A 196 2.17 22.66 13.61
CA ARG A 196 1.96 24.09 13.31
C ARG A 196 1.50 24.33 11.87
N ILE A 197 1.85 23.43 10.96
CA ILE A 197 1.49 23.52 9.53
C ILE A 197 0.21 22.75 9.19
N LEU A 198 -0.35 22.02 10.15
CA LEU A 198 -1.63 21.33 9.95
C LEU A 198 -2.74 22.35 9.68
N PRO A 199 -3.64 22.04 8.74
CA PRO A 199 -4.79 22.89 8.43
C PRO A 199 -5.64 23.15 9.67
N ASN A 200 -6.17 24.37 9.77
CA ASN A 200 -6.98 24.80 10.90
C ASN A 200 -8.31 25.38 10.39
N HIS A 201 -9.05 24.55 9.64
CA HIS A 201 -10.32 24.95 9.06
C HIS A 201 -11.47 24.70 10.05
N ASP A 202 -12.47 25.58 10.04
CA ASP A 202 -13.75 25.32 10.65
C ASP A 202 -14.52 24.38 9.72
N THR A 203 -15.05 23.33 10.29
CA THR A 203 -15.95 22.42 9.58
C THR A 203 -17.36 22.71 10.07
N GLU A 204 -18.29 22.99 9.14
CA GLU A 204 -19.70 23.04 9.49
C GLU A 204 -20.11 21.69 10.06
N GLU A 205 -20.91 21.70 11.13
CA GLU A 205 -21.36 20.49 11.83
C GLU A 205 -22.44 19.75 11.01
N ASP A 206 -22.15 19.39 9.76
CA ASP A 206 -23.00 18.46 9.02
C ASP A 206 -22.54 17.03 9.33
N ASP A 207 -22.93 16.55 10.52
CA ASP A 207 -22.65 15.19 10.99
C ASP A 207 -23.43 14.12 10.22
N SER A 208 -24.40 14.51 9.39
CA SER A 208 -25.32 13.60 8.71
C SER A 208 -24.63 12.63 7.73
N ILE A 209 -23.47 13.01 7.19
CA ILE A 209 -22.69 12.16 6.27
C ILE A 209 -21.95 11.02 7.00
N PHE A 210 -21.70 11.16 8.30
CA PHE A 210 -20.94 10.21 9.12
C PHE A 210 -21.80 9.51 10.19
N ASP A 211 -23.11 9.79 10.23
CA ASP A 211 -24.05 9.19 11.16
C ASP A 211 -24.40 7.72 10.84
N GLU A 212 -23.94 7.18 9.70
CA GLU A 212 -23.89 5.74 9.45
C GLU A 212 -22.74 5.07 10.23
N THR A 213 -22.61 5.36 11.52
CA THR A 213 -21.85 4.50 12.41
C THR A 213 -22.59 3.17 12.48
N GLN A 214 -22.07 2.15 11.81
CA GLN A 214 -22.56 0.79 11.97
C GLN A 214 -22.64 0.50 13.47
N ASP A 215 -23.85 0.16 13.95
CA ASP A 215 -24.06 -0.20 15.34
C ASP A 215 -23.44 -1.58 15.63
N PHE A 216 -22.20 -1.57 16.08
CA PHE A 216 -21.51 -2.79 16.53
C PHE A 216 -21.91 -3.24 17.94
N GLY A 217 -22.89 -2.57 18.57
CA GLY A 217 -23.42 -2.95 19.89
C GLY A 217 -24.11 -4.31 19.88
N SER A 218 -24.68 -4.69 18.75
CA SER A 218 -25.33 -6.00 18.55
C SER A 218 -24.34 -7.14 18.30
N VAL A 219 -23.07 -6.85 17.95
CA VAL A 219 -22.07 -7.89 17.70
C VAL A 219 -21.56 -8.49 19.01
N PRO A 220 -21.69 -9.82 19.23
CA PRO A 220 -21.23 -10.46 20.44
C PRO A 220 -19.72 -10.26 20.68
N LYS A 221 -19.35 -9.99 21.94
CA LYS A 221 -17.94 -9.75 22.31
C LYS A 221 -16.99 -10.87 21.90
N TRP A 222 -17.45 -12.14 21.93
CA TRP A 222 -16.63 -13.26 21.53
C TRP A 222 -16.19 -13.20 20.07
N LYS A 223 -17.05 -12.69 19.16
CA LYS A 223 -16.69 -12.52 17.74
C LYS A 223 -15.60 -11.48 17.56
N LYS A 224 -15.67 -10.36 18.27
CA LYS A 224 -14.65 -9.30 18.26
C LYS A 224 -13.30 -9.83 18.74
N VAL A 225 -13.31 -10.51 19.91
CA VAL A 225 -12.07 -11.07 20.48
C VAL A 225 -11.51 -12.17 19.59
N LEU A 226 -12.37 -13.05 19.06
CA LEU A 226 -11.91 -14.16 18.23
C LEU A 226 -11.37 -13.68 16.88
N SER A 227 -11.92 -12.62 16.28
CA SER A 227 -11.37 -12.03 15.05
C SER A 227 -9.94 -11.50 15.28
N LEU A 228 -9.70 -10.84 16.42
CA LEU A 228 -8.37 -10.37 16.79
C LEU A 228 -7.40 -11.52 17.07
N VAL A 229 -7.84 -12.54 17.79
CA VAL A 229 -7.02 -13.73 18.10
C VAL A 229 -6.63 -14.45 16.81
N ILE A 230 -7.56 -14.65 15.88
CA ILE A 230 -7.26 -15.31 14.59
C ILE A 230 -6.31 -14.44 13.76
N LEU A 231 -6.49 -13.11 13.71
CA LEU A 231 -5.52 -12.21 13.05
C LEU A 231 -4.12 -12.41 13.66
N ILE A 232 -3.98 -12.29 14.99
CA ILE A 232 -2.68 -12.41 15.64
C ILE A 232 -2.08 -13.80 15.38
N ALA A 233 -2.85 -14.88 15.48
CA ALA A 233 -2.39 -16.23 15.19
C ALA A 233 -1.93 -16.39 13.74
N THR A 234 -2.67 -15.80 12.78
CA THR A 234 -2.29 -15.79 11.37
C THR A 234 -0.98 -15.04 11.15
N LEU A 235 -0.83 -13.85 11.74
CA LEU A 235 0.41 -13.07 11.66
C LEU A 235 1.59 -13.82 12.29
N MET A 236 1.39 -14.43 13.45
CA MET A 236 2.44 -15.24 14.11
C MET A 236 2.83 -16.43 13.23
N GLY A 237 1.86 -17.11 12.63
CA GLY A 237 2.13 -18.19 11.68
C GLY A 237 2.93 -17.73 10.45
N MET A 238 2.69 -16.51 9.97
CA MET A 238 3.44 -15.92 8.87
C MET A 238 4.87 -15.51 9.27
N ILE A 239 5.03 -14.93 10.46
CA ILE A 239 6.34 -14.52 11.00
C ILE A 239 7.25 -15.75 11.19
N PHE A 240 6.69 -16.86 11.64
CA PHE A 240 7.40 -18.10 11.87
C PHE A 240 7.32 -19.09 10.70
N GLU A 241 7.17 -18.58 9.45
CA GLU A 241 7.07 -19.40 8.23
C GLU A 241 8.18 -20.44 8.14
N GLU A 242 9.45 -20.01 8.34
CA GLU A 242 10.62 -20.89 8.25
C GLU A 242 10.64 -22.00 9.31
N GLN A 243 10.17 -21.69 10.53
CA GLN A 243 10.14 -22.62 11.65
C GLN A 243 8.98 -23.61 11.53
N ILE A 244 7.84 -23.14 11.04
CA ILE A 244 6.61 -23.95 10.89
C ILE A 244 6.63 -24.73 9.58
N GLY A 245 7.36 -24.26 8.56
CA GLY A 245 7.43 -24.88 7.23
C GLY A 245 6.14 -24.72 6.40
N VAL A 246 5.26 -23.79 6.76
CA VAL A 246 4.00 -23.51 6.07
C VAL A 246 4.07 -22.17 5.37
N LYS A 247 3.89 -22.15 4.04
CA LYS A 247 3.96 -20.93 3.23
C LYS A 247 2.95 -19.88 3.68
N LEU A 248 3.33 -18.60 3.60
CA LEU A 248 2.50 -17.43 3.97
C LEU A 248 1.07 -17.50 3.41
N CYS A 249 0.92 -17.85 2.13
CA CYS A 249 -0.40 -17.93 1.50
C CYS A 249 -1.31 -19.00 2.15
N ILE A 250 -0.75 -20.13 2.55
CA ILE A 250 -1.51 -21.19 3.24
C ILE A 250 -1.91 -20.72 4.64
N THR A 251 -0.99 -20.12 5.38
CA THR A 251 -1.28 -19.56 6.71
C THR A 251 -2.40 -18.51 6.64
N GLY A 252 -2.35 -17.63 5.65
CA GLY A 252 -3.42 -16.65 5.40
C GLY A 252 -4.77 -17.31 5.09
N CYS A 253 -4.78 -18.31 4.20
CA CYS A 253 -5.99 -19.06 3.86
C CYS A 253 -6.57 -19.78 5.07
N VAL A 254 -5.75 -20.39 5.92
CA VAL A 254 -6.20 -21.03 7.16
C VAL A 254 -6.86 -20.01 8.08
N GLY A 255 -6.26 -18.83 8.26
CA GLY A 255 -6.85 -17.72 9.04
C GLY A 255 -8.21 -17.30 8.50
N ALA A 256 -8.32 -17.09 7.19
CA ALA A 256 -9.58 -16.73 6.53
C ALA A 256 -10.66 -17.80 6.70
N LEU A 257 -10.30 -19.07 6.51
CA LEU A 257 -11.22 -20.19 6.71
C LEU A 257 -11.69 -20.34 8.16
N LEU A 258 -10.79 -20.16 9.13
CA LEU A 258 -11.15 -20.19 10.55
C LEU A 258 -12.18 -19.14 10.91
N LEU A 259 -12.08 -17.91 10.37
CA LEU A 259 -13.06 -16.84 10.61
C LEU A 259 -14.45 -17.21 10.12
N ILE A 260 -14.56 -17.89 8.98
CA ILE A 260 -15.83 -18.32 8.40
C ILE A 260 -16.36 -19.54 9.19
N LEU A 261 -15.55 -20.57 9.39
CA LEU A 261 -15.94 -21.82 10.04
C LEU A 261 -16.35 -21.62 11.51
N THR A 262 -15.72 -20.68 12.20
CA THR A 262 -16.12 -20.33 13.58
C THR A 262 -17.34 -19.42 13.64
N GLY A 263 -17.86 -18.95 12.50
CA GLY A 263 -19.01 -18.05 12.43
C GLY A 263 -18.74 -16.63 12.93
N VAL A 264 -17.46 -16.22 12.96
CA VAL A 264 -17.09 -14.82 13.28
C VAL A 264 -17.67 -13.89 12.22
N ILE A 265 -17.46 -14.23 10.94
CA ILE A 265 -18.08 -13.57 9.79
C ILE A 265 -18.80 -14.58 8.92
N SER A 266 -19.79 -14.12 8.14
CA SER A 266 -20.45 -14.99 7.15
C SER A 266 -19.57 -15.12 5.89
N GLU A 267 -19.80 -16.18 5.10
CA GLU A 267 -19.18 -16.32 3.77
C GLU A 267 -19.43 -15.08 2.89
N LYS A 268 -20.65 -14.55 2.94
CA LYS A 268 -21.03 -13.35 2.16
C LYS A 268 -20.18 -12.14 2.55
N ASP A 269 -19.97 -11.92 3.85
CA ASP A 269 -19.17 -10.79 4.33
C ASP A 269 -17.68 -11.00 4.02
N ALA A 270 -17.19 -12.25 4.12
CA ALA A 270 -15.84 -12.61 3.72
C ALA A 270 -15.58 -12.30 2.24
N LEU A 271 -16.49 -12.71 1.35
CA LEU A 271 -16.37 -12.42 -0.09
C LEU A 271 -16.48 -10.91 -0.40
N LYS A 272 -17.35 -10.20 0.33
CA LYS A 272 -17.49 -8.73 0.20
C LYS A 272 -16.25 -7.97 0.65
N SER A 273 -15.48 -8.51 1.57
CA SER A 273 -14.24 -7.90 2.06
C SER A 273 -13.12 -7.92 1.02
N ILE A 274 -13.22 -8.76 -0.03
CA ILE A 274 -12.19 -8.88 -1.07
C ILE A 274 -12.29 -7.69 -2.03
N ASP A 275 -11.21 -6.92 -2.14
CA ASP A 275 -11.10 -5.88 -3.17
C ASP A 275 -10.73 -6.48 -4.53
N LEU A 276 -11.77 -6.90 -5.27
CA LEU A 276 -11.62 -7.47 -6.61
C LEU A 276 -10.92 -6.52 -7.58
N LYS A 277 -11.07 -5.20 -7.43
CA LYS A 277 -10.39 -4.22 -8.30
C LYS A 277 -8.87 -4.36 -8.18
N THR A 278 -8.37 -4.47 -6.95
CA THR A 278 -6.95 -4.68 -6.70
C THR A 278 -6.48 -6.05 -7.19
N ILE A 279 -7.29 -7.11 -7.04
CA ILE A 279 -6.94 -8.44 -7.56
C ILE A 279 -6.80 -8.44 -9.08
N PHE A 280 -7.78 -7.86 -9.80
CA PHE A 280 -7.72 -7.77 -11.27
C PHE A 280 -6.59 -6.86 -11.76
N LEU A 281 -6.33 -5.74 -11.08
CA LEU A 281 -5.18 -4.89 -11.37
C LEU A 281 -3.87 -5.68 -11.22
N PHE A 282 -3.70 -6.38 -10.10
CA PHE A 282 -2.49 -7.13 -9.80
C PHE A 282 -2.29 -8.29 -10.80
N GLY A 283 -3.28 -9.17 -10.94
CA GLY A 283 -3.19 -10.31 -11.86
C GLY A 283 -2.94 -9.88 -13.30
N GLY A 284 -3.63 -8.83 -13.77
CA GLY A 284 -3.48 -8.30 -15.11
C GLY A 284 -2.12 -7.61 -15.36
N THR A 285 -1.54 -6.91 -14.37
CA THR A 285 -0.22 -6.28 -14.53
C THR A 285 0.92 -7.29 -14.52
N LEU A 286 0.78 -8.43 -13.86
CA LEU A 286 1.76 -9.51 -13.93
C LEU A 286 1.88 -10.09 -15.35
N SER A 287 0.83 -10.05 -16.17
CA SER A 287 0.93 -10.43 -17.58
C SER A 287 1.84 -9.50 -18.38
N LEU A 288 1.79 -8.19 -18.09
CA LEU A 288 2.69 -7.22 -18.73
C LEU A 288 4.14 -7.44 -18.30
N ALA A 289 4.38 -7.73 -17.00
CA ALA A 289 5.71 -8.09 -16.52
C ALA A 289 6.26 -9.31 -17.25
N LYS A 290 5.43 -10.35 -17.41
CA LYS A 290 5.81 -11.56 -18.17
C LYS A 290 6.08 -11.26 -19.65
N ALA A 291 5.29 -10.40 -20.27
CA ALA A 291 5.52 -9.98 -21.67
C ALA A 291 6.84 -9.20 -21.82
N LEU A 292 7.17 -8.30 -20.88
CA LEU A 292 8.46 -7.58 -20.88
C LEU A 292 9.66 -8.54 -20.83
N GLU A 293 9.54 -9.60 -19.99
CA GLU A 293 10.56 -10.65 -19.86
C GLU A 293 10.72 -11.45 -21.16
N VAL A 294 9.64 -12.09 -21.64
CA VAL A 294 9.72 -13.04 -22.76
C VAL A 294 10.01 -12.39 -24.13
N THR A 295 9.73 -11.10 -24.28
CA THR A 295 9.95 -10.36 -25.54
C THR A 295 11.27 -9.59 -25.58
N GLY A 296 12.02 -9.55 -24.46
CA GLY A 296 13.21 -8.71 -24.33
C GLY A 296 12.93 -7.20 -24.31
N ALA A 297 11.64 -6.81 -24.18
CA ALA A 297 11.28 -5.39 -24.12
C ALA A 297 11.80 -4.73 -22.83
N GLY A 298 11.90 -5.50 -21.73
CA GLY A 298 12.48 -5.05 -20.47
C GLY A 298 13.97 -4.72 -20.61
N GLU A 299 14.75 -5.58 -21.27
CA GLU A 299 16.19 -5.35 -21.55
C GLU A 299 16.39 -4.09 -22.40
N LEU A 300 15.57 -3.91 -23.44
CA LEU A 300 15.65 -2.73 -24.30
C LEU A 300 15.36 -1.43 -23.54
N ILE A 301 14.43 -1.44 -22.56
CA ILE A 301 14.18 -0.30 -21.67
C ILE A 301 15.39 -0.08 -20.76
N ALA A 302 15.94 -1.15 -20.17
CA ALA A 302 17.09 -1.09 -19.30
C ALA A 302 18.29 -0.47 -20.01
N ASP A 303 18.64 -0.94 -21.20
CA ASP A 303 19.76 -0.43 -22.01
C ASP A 303 19.62 1.07 -22.31
N LYS A 304 18.40 1.52 -22.65
CA LYS A 304 18.15 2.94 -22.92
C LYS A 304 18.29 3.80 -21.67
N VAL A 305 17.81 3.31 -20.53
CA VAL A 305 17.90 4.03 -19.25
C VAL A 305 19.35 4.07 -18.78
N ILE A 306 20.07 2.95 -18.84
CA ILE A 306 21.49 2.86 -18.46
C ILE A 306 22.32 3.76 -19.38
N GLY A 307 22.10 3.72 -20.70
CA GLY A 307 22.79 4.60 -21.63
C GLY A 307 22.53 6.10 -21.40
N ALA A 308 21.35 6.45 -20.90
CA ALA A 308 21.02 7.84 -20.53
C ALA A 308 21.63 8.27 -19.19
N LEU A 309 21.85 7.34 -18.26
CA LEU A 309 22.42 7.61 -16.94
C LEU A 309 23.95 7.54 -16.90
N GLY A 310 24.57 7.02 -17.97
CA GLY A 310 26.02 6.76 -18.09
C GLY A 310 26.36 5.31 -17.74
N ASP A 311 27.55 4.85 -18.18
CA ASP A 311 27.97 3.44 -18.15
C ASP A 311 27.99 2.80 -16.75
N HIS A 312 28.09 3.61 -15.68
CA HIS A 312 28.07 3.14 -14.28
C HIS A 312 27.34 4.15 -13.38
N PRO A 313 26.01 4.21 -13.42
CA PRO A 313 25.29 5.11 -12.54
C PRO A 313 25.51 4.72 -11.07
N SER A 314 25.73 5.71 -10.20
CA SER A 314 25.81 5.46 -8.76
C SER A 314 24.53 4.77 -8.28
N PRO A 315 24.63 3.63 -7.56
CA PRO A 315 23.47 2.95 -6.99
C PRO A 315 22.55 3.86 -6.21
N VAL A 316 23.12 4.75 -5.39
CA VAL A 316 22.36 5.73 -4.60
C VAL A 316 21.62 6.72 -5.50
N PHE A 317 22.26 7.20 -6.56
CA PHE A 317 21.63 8.12 -7.51
C PHE A 317 20.47 7.46 -8.25
N PHE A 318 20.66 6.23 -8.71
CA PHE A 318 19.61 5.48 -9.41
C PHE A 318 18.42 5.19 -8.46
N THR A 319 18.70 4.74 -7.24
CA THR A 319 17.67 4.52 -6.20
C THR A 319 16.88 5.80 -5.91
N LEU A 320 17.57 6.96 -5.83
CA LEU A 320 16.94 8.25 -5.63
C LEU A 320 16.01 8.63 -6.81
N VAL A 321 16.45 8.41 -8.05
CA VAL A 321 15.64 8.68 -9.25
C VAL A 321 14.38 7.82 -9.25
N VAL A 322 14.50 6.52 -9.00
CA VAL A 322 13.35 5.61 -8.91
C VAL A 322 12.41 6.03 -7.79
N PHE A 323 12.95 6.30 -6.61
CA PHE A 323 12.18 6.73 -5.45
C PHE A 323 11.38 8.00 -5.74
N LEU A 324 12.04 9.06 -6.24
CA LEU A 324 11.38 10.33 -6.54
C LEU A 324 10.37 10.22 -7.68
N LEU A 325 10.67 9.43 -8.72
CA LEU A 325 9.73 9.18 -9.81
C LEU A 325 8.46 8.51 -9.26
N CYS A 326 8.60 7.48 -8.43
CA CYS A 326 7.46 6.82 -7.79
C CYS A 326 6.72 7.76 -6.85
N CYS A 327 7.42 8.63 -6.09
CA CYS A 327 6.79 9.67 -5.26
C CYS A 327 5.96 10.66 -6.09
N VAL A 328 6.45 11.08 -7.24
CA VAL A 328 5.70 11.99 -8.12
C VAL A 328 4.48 11.26 -8.68
N MET A 329 4.66 10.07 -9.22
CA MET A 329 3.57 9.30 -9.82
C MET A 329 2.45 9.00 -8.83
N THR A 330 2.78 8.52 -7.64
CA THR A 330 1.79 8.12 -6.63
C THR A 330 0.92 9.28 -6.11
N ASN A 331 1.35 10.52 -6.29
CA ASN A 331 0.55 11.68 -5.95
C ASN A 331 -0.51 12.04 -7.02
N PHE A 332 -0.43 11.43 -8.22
CA PHE A 332 -1.39 11.63 -9.31
C PHE A 332 -2.14 10.36 -9.70
N MET A 333 -1.69 9.21 -9.22
CA MET A 333 -2.31 7.90 -9.44
C MET A 333 -2.21 7.05 -8.17
N SER A 334 -2.96 5.94 -8.07
CA SER A 334 -2.94 5.13 -6.84
C SER A 334 -1.58 4.50 -6.57
N ASN A 335 -1.26 4.29 -5.27
CA ASN A 335 -0.03 3.62 -4.83
C ASN A 335 0.15 2.25 -5.49
N THR A 336 -0.94 1.48 -5.57
CA THR A 336 -0.95 0.15 -6.19
C THR A 336 -0.63 0.22 -7.69
N ALA A 337 -1.25 1.17 -8.41
CA ALA A 337 -1.00 1.36 -9.83
C ALA A 337 0.43 1.82 -10.11
N THR A 338 0.98 2.73 -9.27
CA THR A 338 2.37 3.18 -9.37
C THR A 338 3.32 1.99 -9.26
N THR A 339 3.16 1.16 -8.22
CA THR A 339 4.04 0.00 -8.03
C THR A 339 3.84 -1.05 -9.12
N ALA A 340 2.58 -1.31 -9.52
CA ALA A 340 2.28 -2.29 -10.56
C ALA A 340 2.92 -1.93 -11.91
N LEU A 341 2.99 -0.64 -12.22
CA LEU A 341 3.63 -0.13 -13.42
C LEU A 341 5.16 -0.15 -13.32
N MET A 342 5.68 0.33 -12.18
CA MET A 342 7.11 0.56 -12.04
C MET A 342 7.90 -0.70 -11.66
N ALA A 343 7.32 -1.65 -10.93
CA ALA A 343 8.04 -2.83 -10.46
C ALA A 343 8.68 -3.65 -11.59
N PRO A 344 7.98 -4.01 -12.69
CA PRO A 344 8.61 -4.75 -13.79
C PRO A 344 9.70 -3.93 -14.50
N ILE A 345 9.53 -2.62 -14.63
CA ILE A 345 10.52 -1.72 -15.22
C ILE A 345 11.77 -1.65 -14.34
N CYS A 346 11.57 -1.43 -13.03
CA CYS A 346 12.65 -1.41 -12.05
C CYS A 346 13.42 -2.72 -12.00
N LEU A 347 12.71 -3.86 -12.09
CA LEU A 347 13.31 -5.19 -12.14
C LEU A 347 14.22 -5.33 -13.36
N SER A 348 13.72 -5.00 -14.56
CA SER A 348 14.48 -5.11 -15.80
C SER A 348 15.73 -4.22 -15.77
N ILE A 349 15.63 -2.99 -15.26
CA ILE A 349 16.78 -2.08 -15.15
C ILE A 349 17.81 -2.63 -14.16
N ALA A 350 17.36 -3.11 -12.98
CA ALA A 350 18.28 -3.69 -11.99
C ALA A 350 19.04 -4.90 -12.55
N GLN A 351 18.35 -5.78 -13.26
CA GLN A 351 18.98 -6.92 -13.93
C GLN A 351 19.98 -6.48 -15.02
N GLY A 352 19.64 -5.51 -15.86
CA GLY A 352 20.53 -4.96 -16.87
C GLY A 352 21.79 -4.29 -16.29
N MET A 353 21.69 -3.74 -15.07
CA MET A 353 22.83 -3.17 -14.33
C MET A 353 23.65 -4.23 -13.58
N GLY A 354 23.19 -5.48 -13.50
CA GLY A 354 23.77 -6.50 -12.61
C GLY A 354 23.61 -6.18 -11.12
N ALA A 355 22.60 -5.37 -10.76
CA ALA A 355 22.32 -4.95 -9.40
C ALA A 355 21.32 -5.88 -8.72
N ASP A 356 21.34 -5.92 -7.38
CA ASP A 356 20.30 -6.62 -6.61
C ASP A 356 18.93 -5.93 -6.81
N PRO A 357 17.93 -6.60 -7.41
CA PRO A 357 16.65 -6.00 -7.70
C PRO A 357 15.86 -5.62 -6.43
N ARG A 358 16.17 -6.20 -5.27
CA ARG A 358 15.50 -5.90 -3.99
C ARG A 358 15.68 -4.43 -3.59
N ALA A 359 16.88 -3.88 -3.78
CA ALA A 359 17.16 -2.47 -3.48
C ALA A 359 16.26 -1.52 -4.28
N VAL A 360 16.16 -1.77 -5.59
CA VAL A 360 15.38 -0.93 -6.52
C VAL A 360 13.88 -1.09 -6.28
N LEU A 361 13.43 -2.33 -6.09
CA LEU A 361 12.01 -2.60 -5.82
C LEU A 361 11.58 -2.05 -4.46
N MET A 362 12.44 -2.09 -3.44
CA MET A 362 12.15 -1.44 -2.16
C MET A 362 12.00 0.08 -2.34
N ALA A 363 12.90 0.72 -3.09
CA ALA A 363 12.78 2.15 -3.39
C ALA A 363 11.49 2.47 -4.16
N CYS A 364 11.12 1.63 -5.12
CA CYS A 364 9.87 1.75 -5.88
C CYS A 364 8.64 1.68 -4.96
N VAL A 365 8.59 0.70 -4.05
CA VAL A 365 7.45 0.50 -3.13
C VAL A 365 7.34 1.64 -2.12
N ILE A 366 8.44 1.99 -1.46
CA ILE A 366 8.43 3.05 -0.44
C ILE A 366 8.10 4.39 -1.09
N GLY A 367 8.72 4.72 -2.24
CA GLY A 367 8.39 5.93 -3.02
C GLY A 367 6.93 5.92 -3.49
N GLY A 368 6.45 4.77 -4.01
CA GLY A 368 5.06 4.58 -4.42
C GLY A 368 4.02 4.67 -3.30
N SER A 369 4.46 4.61 -2.04
CA SER A 369 3.60 4.80 -0.87
C SER A 369 3.57 6.25 -0.36
N CYS A 370 4.38 7.16 -0.91
CA CYS A 370 4.50 8.56 -0.48
C CYS A 370 3.40 9.47 -1.05
N ALA A 371 2.14 9.05 -0.99
CA ALA A 371 0.98 9.79 -1.48
C ALA A 371 0.52 10.85 -0.46
N TYR A 372 1.38 11.84 -0.16
CA TYR A 372 1.10 12.81 0.91
C TYR A 372 0.73 14.21 0.39
N VAL A 373 1.06 14.54 -0.87
CA VAL A 373 1.03 15.93 -1.36
C VAL A 373 -0.28 16.27 -2.06
N THR A 374 -1.10 15.27 -2.38
CA THR A 374 -2.38 15.46 -3.06
C THR A 374 -3.53 14.72 -2.38
N PRO A 375 -4.77 15.20 -2.51
CA PRO A 375 -5.94 14.48 -2.02
C PRO A 375 -6.28 13.24 -2.86
N ILE A 376 -5.76 13.12 -4.08
CA ILE A 376 -6.14 12.07 -5.04
C ILE A 376 -5.18 10.87 -5.05
N GLY A 377 -3.96 11.02 -4.49
CA GLY A 377 -2.92 9.98 -4.55
C GLY A 377 -3.29 8.67 -3.82
N MET A 378 -4.21 8.74 -2.85
CA MET A 378 -4.68 7.57 -2.10
C MET A 378 -6.16 7.74 -1.71
N PRO A 379 -7.00 6.68 -1.79
CA PRO A 379 -8.42 6.78 -1.41
C PRO A 379 -8.65 7.31 0.00
N ALA A 380 -7.81 6.96 0.97
CA ALA A 380 -7.89 7.47 2.32
C ALA A 380 -7.77 9.01 2.39
N ASN A 381 -6.91 9.60 1.55
CA ASN A 381 -6.78 11.07 1.46
C ASN A 381 -8.09 11.69 0.97
N THR A 382 -8.72 11.11 -0.06
CA THR A 382 -9.98 11.61 -0.63
C THR A 382 -11.12 11.55 0.40
N MET A 383 -11.17 10.51 1.23
CA MET A 383 -12.22 10.33 2.26
C MET A 383 -12.26 11.48 3.27
N VAL A 384 -11.13 12.07 3.60
CA VAL A 384 -11.06 13.13 4.61
C VAL A 384 -11.19 14.55 4.06
N VAL A 385 -11.24 14.71 2.72
CA VAL A 385 -11.32 16.04 2.08
C VAL A 385 -12.51 16.84 2.59
N GLY A 386 -13.70 16.26 2.52
CA GLY A 386 -14.93 16.91 3.00
C GLY A 386 -14.97 17.05 4.52
N ALA A 387 -14.66 15.95 5.23
CA ALA A 387 -14.68 15.92 6.70
C ALA A 387 -13.71 16.90 7.37
N GLY A 388 -12.56 17.16 6.75
CA GLY A 388 -11.56 18.11 7.21
C GLY A 388 -11.65 19.48 6.53
N ASN A 389 -12.56 19.67 5.58
CA ASN A 389 -12.67 20.86 4.74
C ASN A 389 -11.32 21.25 4.08
N TYR A 390 -10.60 20.22 3.55
CA TYR A 390 -9.26 20.40 3.02
C TYR A 390 -9.25 20.92 1.59
N LYS A 391 -8.29 21.80 1.33
CA LYS A 391 -7.92 22.24 -0.01
C LYS A 391 -6.68 21.45 -0.49
N PHE A 392 -6.47 21.42 -1.79
CA PHE A 392 -5.29 20.78 -2.38
C PHE A 392 -3.97 21.26 -1.76
N ILE A 393 -3.86 22.57 -1.51
CA ILE A 393 -2.66 23.19 -0.93
C ILE A 393 -2.38 22.72 0.51
N ASP A 394 -3.38 22.26 1.25
CA ASP A 394 -3.20 21.79 2.62
C ASP A 394 -2.43 20.46 2.63
N TYR A 395 -2.73 19.58 1.67
CA TYR A 395 -1.95 18.35 1.45
C TYR A 395 -0.52 18.68 1.06
N ALA A 396 -0.33 19.61 0.10
CA ALA A 396 1.00 20.01 -0.34
C ALA A 396 1.85 20.58 0.80
N LYS A 397 1.30 21.47 1.62
CA LYS A 397 2.02 22.08 2.76
C LYS A 397 2.34 21.05 3.86
N SER A 398 1.40 20.19 4.17
CA SER A 398 1.56 19.22 5.27
C SER A 398 2.36 17.99 4.82
N GLY A 399 2.20 17.54 3.58
CA GLY A 399 2.79 16.31 3.07
C GLY A 399 4.19 16.45 2.48
N LEU A 400 4.53 17.61 1.90
CA LEU A 400 5.86 17.78 1.28
C LEU A 400 7.02 17.53 2.27
N PRO A 401 6.97 18.01 3.53
CA PRO A 401 8.01 17.68 4.49
C PRO A 401 8.15 16.16 4.75
N LEU A 402 7.04 15.41 4.70
CA LEU A 402 7.08 13.94 4.85
C LEU A 402 7.78 13.27 3.67
N ILE A 403 7.60 13.76 2.42
CA ILE A 403 8.35 13.26 1.27
C ILE A 403 9.85 13.49 1.47
N VAL A 404 10.24 14.67 1.94
CA VAL A 404 11.65 14.98 2.22
C VAL A 404 12.20 14.03 3.30
N ILE A 405 11.48 13.83 4.39
CA ILE A 405 11.85 12.90 5.47
C ILE A 405 11.98 11.48 4.92
N ALA A 406 11.00 11.01 4.18
CA ALA A 406 11.00 9.67 3.60
C ALA A 406 12.18 9.49 2.61
N THR A 407 12.45 10.49 1.78
CA THR A 407 13.58 10.48 0.84
C THR A 407 14.91 10.38 1.57
N VAL A 408 15.15 11.24 2.57
CA VAL A 408 16.41 11.24 3.32
C VAL A 408 16.62 9.90 4.03
N ILE A 409 15.61 9.39 4.72
CA ILE A 409 15.68 8.12 5.44
C ILE A 409 15.93 6.97 4.46
N SER A 410 15.20 6.93 3.35
CA SER A 410 15.38 5.88 2.34
C SER A 410 16.77 5.90 1.73
N MET A 411 17.30 7.08 1.39
CA MET A 411 18.66 7.20 0.80
C MET A 411 19.78 6.83 1.78
N ILE A 412 19.53 6.89 3.08
CA ILE A 412 20.48 6.44 4.10
C ILE A 412 20.36 4.92 4.31
N ILE A 413 19.13 4.41 4.45
CA ILE A 413 18.90 3.02 4.87
C ILE A 413 19.02 2.04 3.70
N LEU A 414 18.48 2.37 2.52
CA LEU A 414 18.44 1.43 1.39
C LEU A 414 19.82 0.90 0.98
N PRO A 415 20.85 1.74 0.83
CA PRO A 415 22.17 1.24 0.45
C PRO A 415 22.84 0.35 1.51
N ILE A 416 22.44 0.50 2.79
CA ILE A 416 22.99 -0.25 3.91
C ILE A 416 22.26 -1.57 4.07
N ALA A 417 20.91 -1.54 4.05
CA ALA A 417 20.08 -2.72 4.28
C ALA A 417 19.95 -3.61 3.03
N PHE A 418 19.99 -3.01 1.86
CA PHE A 418 19.87 -3.68 0.56
C PHE A 418 21.02 -3.22 -0.36
N PRO A 419 22.25 -3.80 -0.20
CA PRO A 419 23.38 -3.47 -1.04
C PRO A 419 23.06 -3.74 -2.52
N PHE A 420 23.40 -2.81 -3.40
CA PHE A 420 23.15 -2.93 -4.85
C PHE A 420 23.99 -4.03 -5.48
N TYR A 421 25.22 -4.18 -5.02
CA TYR A 421 26.16 -5.21 -5.45
C TYR A 421 26.61 -5.97 -4.20
N PRO A 422 25.93 -7.07 -3.88
CA PRO A 422 26.24 -7.88 -2.69
C PRO A 422 27.54 -8.65 -2.81
#